data_570bdfb3d2cafce90e5abaad8a340cb3
#
_entry.id   570bdfb3d2cafce90e5abaad8a340cb3
#
_cell.length_a   1.000
_cell.length_b   1.000
_cell.length_c   1.000
_cell.angle_alpha   90.00
_cell.angle_beta   90.00
_cell.angle_gamma   90.00
#
_symmetry.space_group_name_H-M   'P 1'
#
loop_
_entity.id
_entity.type
_entity.pdbx_description
1 polymer ?
#
loop_
_entity_poly.entity_id
_entity_poly.type
_entity_poly.pdbx_seq_one_letter_code
_entity_poly.pdbx_strand_id
1 'polypeptide(L)'
;MMISVNKNKWSKYKYMKGSVSLVPHLPVIEQFTQFTFENLIIRYKQVVVKPIFGSRGRGVIQVSDLGNGQYEIHLENRKITLQGRDAVYDYLKNIIGTNEYMVQQLVPRATINGRPFDMRVIVQRKRNSRNWKVTAKIAKVAGKGYIVSNITRSKGKLMMVPAALRKSTLRKKSIIKMQSEIS
;
A
#
# COMPACT_ATOMS: atom_id res chain seq x y z
N MET A 1 -31.30 -3.47 -1.46
CA MET A 1 -30.18 -4.44 -1.49
C MET A 1 -28.92 -3.72 -1.05
N MET A 2 -28.50 -3.91 0.21
CA MET A 2 -27.25 -3.34 0.71
C MET A 2 -26.07 -4.03 0.01
N ILE A 3 -25.27 -3.27 -0.71
CA ILE A 3 -24.02 -3.78 -1.29
C ILE A 3 -23.06 -3.99 -0.14
N SER A 4 -22.84 -5.25 0.24
CA SER A 4 -21.82 -5.61 1.22
C SER A 4 -20.44 -5.24 0.67
N VAL A 5 -19.82 -4.23 1.27
CA VAL A 5 -18.43 -3.89 0.93
C VAL A 5 -17.54 -4.97 1.53
N ASN A 6 -17.04 -5.86 0.70
CA ASN A 6 -16.05 -6.85 1.13
C ASN A 6 -14.78 -6.14 1.62
N LYS A 7 -14.58 -6.13 2.96
CA LYS A 7 -13.43 -5.52 3.61
C LYS A 7 -12.22 -6.45 3.71
N ASN A 8 -12.35 -7.71 3.29
CA ASN A 8 -11.29 -8.69 3.31
C ASN A 8 -10.30 -8.44 2.15
N LYS A 9 -9.10 -7.97 2.48
CA LYS A 9 -8.06 -7.66 1.48
C LYS A 9 -7.45 -8.93 0.88
N TRP A 10 -7.39 -10.02 1.64
CA TRP A 10 -6.89 -11.30 1.18
C TRP A 10 -7.78 -11.92 0.10
N SER A 11 -9.10 -11.89 0.31
CA SER A 11 -10.07 -12.35 -0.69
C SER A 11 -9.99 -11.53 -1.98
N LYS A 12 -9.84 -10.21 -1.87
CA LYS A 12 -9.64 -9.34 -3.05
C LYS A 12 -8.36 -9.68 -3.82
N TYR A 13 -7.27 -9.93 -3.11
CA TYR A 13 -6.01 -10.33 -3.73
C TYR A 13 -6.15 -11.67 -4.46
N LYS A 14 -6.73 -12.69 -3.81
CA LYS A 14 -6.99 -13.99 -4.45
C LYS A 14 -7.84 -13.85 -5.73
N TYR A 15 -8.86 -13.01 -5.68
CA TYR A 15 -9.68 -12.74 -6.86
C TYR A 15 -8.87 -12.10 -7.99
N MET A 16 -8.05 -11.10 -7.69
CA MET A 16 -7.20 -10.44 -8.69
C MET A 16 -6.13 -11.39 -9.27
N LYS A 17 -5.59 -12.32 -8.47
CA LYS A 17 -4.66 -13.37 -8.95
C LYS A 17 -5.27 -14.30 -10.00
N GLY A 18 -6.58 -14.45 -10.04
CA GLY A 18 -7.28 -15.20 -11.07
C GLY A 18 -7.31 -14.51 -12.45
N SER A 19 -6.89 -13.27 -12.55
CA SER A 19 -6.85 -12.52 -13.82
C SER A 19 -5.44 -12.49 -14.40
N VAL A 20 -5.22 -13.14 -15.54
CA VAL A 20 -3.92 -13.21 -16.23
C VAL A 20 -3.35 -11.79 -16.49
N SER A 21 -4.20 -10.84 -16.88
CA SER A 21 -3.78 -9.45 -17.15
C SER A 21 -3.36 -8.67 -15.90
N LEU A 22 -3.84 -9.06 -14.71
CA LEU A 22 -3.51 -8.37 -13.46
C LEU A 22 -2.27 -8.95 -12.76
N VAL A 23 -2.01 -10.24 -12.92
CA VAL A 23 -0.91 -10.95 -12.22
C VAL A 23 0.43 -10.22 -12.32
N PRO A 24 0.89 -9.72 -13.49
CA PRO A 24 2.18 -9.03 -13.60
C PRO A 24 2.26 -7.72 -12.81
N HIS A 25 1.11 -7.16 -12.41
CA HIS A 25 1.00 -5.88 -11.70
C HIS A 25 0.72 -6.06 -10.21
N LEU A 26 0.56 -7.28 -9.73
CA LEU A 26 0.29 -7.55 -8.32
C LEU A 26 1.59 -7.74 -7.55
N PRO A 27 1.73 -7.13 -6.37
CA PRO A 27 2.82 -7.46 -5.47
C PRO A 27 2.67 -8.88 -4.92
N VAL A 28 3.77 -9.49 -4.52
CA VAL A 28 3.71 -10.75 -3.76
C VAL A 28 3.09 -10.47 -2.39
N ILE A 29 2.07 -11.23 -2.04
CA ILE A 29 1.35 -11.13 -0.76
C ILE A 29 1.14 -12.55 -0.21
N GLU A 30 1.45 -12.74 1.07
CA GLU A 30 1.27 -13.98 1.81
C GLU A 30 0.53 -13.72 3.13
N GLN A 31 -0.07 -14.75 3.72
CA GLN A 31 -0.55 -14.64 5.11
C GLN A 31 0.64 -14.45 6.03
N PHE A 32 0.48 -13.64 7.08
CA PHE A 32 1.56 -13.33 8.00
C PHE A 32 1.83 -14.50 8.93
N THR A 33 2.96 -15.14 8.74
CA THR A 33 3.59 -16.15 9.63
C THR A 33 5.05 -15.79 9.76
N GLN A 34 5.78 -16.39 10.69
CA GLN A 34 7.23 -16.19 10.78
C GLN A 34 7.92 -16.57 9.47
N PHE A 35 7.62 -17.75 8.95
CA PHE A 35 8.19 -18.25 7.69
C PHE A 35 7.95 -17.29 6.51
N THR A 36 6.71 -16.84 6.29
CA THR A 36 6.39 -15.95 5.17
C THR A 36 6.98 -14.55 5.33
N PHE A 37 7.00 -14.03 6.56
CA PHE A 37 7.65 -12.76 6.87
C PHE A 37 9.15 -12.80 6.57
N GLU A 38 9.85 -13.82 7.08
CA GLU A 38 11.30 -13.97 6.89
C GLU A 38 11.65 -14.15 5.41
N ASN A 39 10.94 -14.98 4.70
CA ASN A 39 11.15 -15.18 3.27
C ASN A 39 10.97 -13.88 2.46
N LEU A 40 9.91 -13.11 2.75
CA LEU A 40 9.67 -11.89 2.02
C LEU A 40 10.67 -10.79 2.37
N ILE A 41 11.04 -10.63 3.65
CA ILE A 41 12.01 -9.57 4.04
C ILE A 41 13.42 -9.88 3.53
N ILE A 42 13.83 -11.15 3.50
CA ILE A 42 15.10 -11.58 2.89
C ILE A 42 15.11 -11.24 1.40
N ARG A 43 14.04 -11.60 0.69
CA ARG A 43 13.94 -11.46 -0.76
C ARG A 43 13.81 -10.01 -1.21
N TYR A 44 12.98 -9.22 -0.54
CA TYR A 44 12.61 -7.88 -1.00
C TYR A 44 13.21 -6.75 -0.20
N LYS A 45 13.89 -7.03 0.90
CA LYS A 45 14.49 -6.06 1.83
C LYS A 45 13.51 -5.10 2.48
N GLN A 46 12.32 -4.96 1.92
CA GLN A 46 11.25 -4.11 2.46
C GLN A 46 9.91 -4.78 2.26
N VAL A 47 9.13 -4.84 3.34
CA VAL A 47 7.78 -5.44 3.33
C VAL A 47 6.78 -4.55 4.06
N VAL A 48 5.51 -4.79 3.77
CA VAL A 48 4.38 -4.17 4.48
C VAL A 48 3.55 -5.26 5.14
N VAL A 49 3.42 -5.19 6.46
CA VAL A 49 2.55 -6.04 7.27
C VAL A 49 1.26 -5.27 7.53
N LYS A 50 0.11 -5.84 7.20
CA LYS A 50 -1.18 -5.14 7.24
C LYS A 50 -2.33 -6.07 7.58
N PRO A 51 -3.38 -5.59 8.32
CA PRO A 51 -4.51 -6.43 8.67
C PRO A 51 -5.29 -6.87 7.43
N ILE A 52 -5.74 -8.13 7.42
CA ILE A 52 -6.62 -8.68 6.37
C ILE A 52 -7.93 -7.90 6.36
N PHE A 53 -8.50 -7.66 7.53
CA PHE A 53 -9.68 -6.82 7.72
C PHE A 53 -9.30 -5.41 8.16
N GLY A 54 -10.11 -4.44 7.82
CA GLY A 54 -9.90 -3.04 8.22
C GLY A 54 -9.77 -2.08 7.05
N SER A 55 -9.68 -0.81 7.38
CA SER A 55 -9.70 0.28 6.41
C SER A 55 -8.82 1.46 6.84
N ARG A 56 -8.70 2.45 5.97
CA ARG A 56 -8.03 3.74 6.21
C ARG A 56 -6.56 3.65 6.65
N GLY A 57 -5.88 2.52 6.37
CA GLY A 57 -4.47 2.33 6.70
C GLY A 57 -4.17 2.06 8.18
N ARG A 58 -5.19 1.73 9.00
CA ARG A 58 -4.97 1.34 10.40
C ARG A 58 -4.17 0.04 10.46
N GLY A 59 -3.17 -0.02 11.34
CA GLY A 59 -2.37 -1.22 11.59
C GLY A 59 -1.45 -1.59 10.43
N VAL A 60 -1.17 -0.68 9.51
CA VAL A 60 -0.19 -0.90 8.44
C VAL A 60 1.20 -0.60 8.98
N ILE A 61 2.08 -1.59 8.93
CA ILE A 61 3.45 -1.54 9.43
C ILE A 61 4.39 -1.78 8.25
N GLN A 62 5.37 -0.93 8.04
CA GLN A 62 6.45 -1.18 7.10
C GLN A 62 7.66 -1.72 7.87
N VAL A 63 8.32 -2.72 7.33
CA VAL A 63 9.59 -3.23 7.85
C VAL A 63 10.64 -3.13 6.75
N SER A 64 11.80 -2.60 7.09
CA SER A 64 12.94 -2.44 6.17
C SER A 64 14.18 -3.09 6.78
N ASP A 65 14.83 -3.96 6.02
CA ASP A 65 16.17 -4.51 6.34
C ASP A 65 17.20 -3.42 6.04
N LEU A 66 17.90 -2.95 7.07
CA LEU A 66 18.95 -1.93 6.98
C LEU A 66 20.34 -2.51 6.76
N GLY A 67 20.44 -3.83 6.72
CA GLY A 67 21.73 -4.56 6.73
C GLY A 67 22.27 -4.83 8.13
N ASN A 68 23.31 -5.64 8.21
CA ASN A 68 23.98 -6.02 9.46
C ASN A 68 23.03 -6.54 10.56
N GLY A 69 21.92 -7.19 10.16
CA GLY A 69 20.90 -7.71 11.08
C GLY A 69 20.02 -6.64 11.72
N GLN A 70 20.09 -5.40 11.28
CA GLN A 70 19.24 -4.30 11.75
C GLN A 70 18.00 -4.13 10.89
N TYR A 71 16.87 -3.87 11.54
CA TYR A 71 15.57 -3.69 10.88
C TYR A 71 14.86 -2.45 11.40
N GLU A 72 14.40 -1.57 10.48
CA GLU A 72 13.52 -0.46 10.82
C GLU A 72 12.06 -0.90 10.73
N ILE A 73 11.32 -0.67 11.79
CA ILE A 73 9.86 -0.84 11.84
C ILE A 73 9.22 0.54 11.86
N HIS A 74 8.38 0.82 10.87
CA HIS A 74 7.71 2.09 10.70
C HIS A 74 6.19 1.90 10.80
N LEU A 75 5.61 2.40 11.88
CA LEU A 75 4.16 2.39 12.14
C LEU A 75 3.67 3.82 12.27
N GLU A 76 2.73 4.22 11.42
CA GLU A 76 2.20 5.59 11.33
C GLU A 76 3.33 6.62 11.05
N ASN A 77 3.72 7.42 12.03
CA ASN A 77 4.82 8.39 11.97
C ASN A 77 5.96 8.06 12.95
N ARG A 78 5.95 6.85 13.53
CA ARG A 78 6.96 6.39 14.48
C ARG A 78 7.83 5.33 13.83
N LYS A 79 9.12 5.41 14.15
CA LYS A 79 10.12 4.45 13.71
C LYS A 79 10.86 3.91 14.92
N ILE A 80 11.13 2.61 14.91
CA ILE A 80 12.04 1.94 15.84
C ILE A 80 12.99 1.07 15.04
N THR A 81 14.15 0.81 15.59
CA THR A 81 15.12 -0.15 15.03
C THR A 81 15.31 -1.29 16.01
N LEU A 82 15.28 -2.53 15.50
CA LEU A 82 15.54 -3.74 16.26
C LEU A 82 16.66 -4.53 15.61
N GLN A 83 17.38 -5.32 16.43
CA GLN A 83 18.43 -6.24 16.00
C GLN A 83 17.86 -7.66 15.92
N GLY A 84 18.06 -8.33 14.79
CA GLY A 84 17.63 -9.70 14.56
C GLY A 84 16.17 -9.83 14.07
N ARG A 85 15.93 -10.83 13.21
CA ARG A 85 14.59 -11.08 12.62
C ARG A 85 13.60 -11.61 13.64
N ASP A 86 14.06 -12.43 14.56
CA ASP A 86 13.20 -13.01 15.60
C ASP A 86 12.63 -11.89 16.49
N ALA A 87 13.48 -10.95 16.93
CA ALA A 87 13.03 -9.80 17.71
C ALA A 87 12.03 -8.93 16.96
N VAL A 88 12.23 -8.78 15.65
CA VAL A 88 11.25 -8.08 14.79
C VAL A 88 9.93 -8.84 14.70
N TYR A 89 9.97 -10.15 14.48
CA TYR A 89 8.77 -10.98 14.40
C TYR A 89 7.98 -10.94 15.72
N ASP A 90 8.64 -11.12 16.85
CA ASP A 90 8.02 -11.07 18.19
C ASP A 90 7.36 -9.70 18.45
N TYR A 91 8.07 -8.63 18.12
CA TYR A 91 7.52 -7.28 18.22
C TYR A 91 6.26 -7.10 17.35
N LEU A 92 6.29 -7.59 16.10
CA LEU A 92 5.13 -7.55 15.21
C LEU A 92 3.98 -8.39 15.78
N LYS A 93 4.25 -9.58 16.30
CA LYS A 93 3.24 -10.45 16.94
C LYS A 93 2.56 -9.76 18.12
N ASN A 94 3.33 -9.06 18.95
CA ASN A 94 2.78 -8.30 20.06
C ASN A 94 1.82 -7.18 19.59
N ILE A 95 2.16 -6.46 18.53
CA ILE A 95 1.27 -5.42 17.95
C ILE A 95 0.03 -6.02 17.31
N ILE A 96 0.18 -7.12 16.59
CA ILE A 96 -0.88 -7.79 15.83
C ILE A 96 -1.88 -8.44 16.78
N GLY A 97 -1.41 -9.03 17.88
CA GLY A 97 -2.24 -9.81 18.80
C GLY A 97 -2.92 -10.98 18.09
N THR A 98 -4.21 -11.13 18.31
CA THR A 98 -5.03 -12.20 17.70
C THR A 98 -5.59 -11.86 16.32
N ASN A 99 -5.27 -10.68 15.77
CA ASN A 99 -5.81 -10.27 14.48
C ASN A 99 -5.11 -10.99 13.31
N GLU A 100 -5.86 -11.22 12.25
CA GLU A 100 -5.32 -11.79 11.01
C GLU A 100 -4.62 -10.70 10.18
N TYR A 101 -3.37 -10.97 9.83
CA TYR A 101 -2.54 -10.09 9.03
C TYR A 101 -1.98 -10.80 7.80
N MET A 102 -1.54 -10.01 6.85
CA MET A 102 -0.78 -10.46 5.67
C MET A 102 0.50 -9.63 5.54
N VAL A 103 1.54 -10.26 5.01
CA VAL A 103 2.79 -9.62 4.63
C VAL A 103 2.83 -9.46 3.12
N GLN A 104 3.32 -8.31 2.67
CA GLN A 104 3.37 -7.93 1.27
C GLN A 104 4.72 -7.33 0.93
N GLN A 105 5.25 -7.67 -0.23
CA GLN A 105 6.34 -6.91 -0.86
C GLN A 105 6.02 -5.41 -0.85
N LEU A 106 6.94 -4.58 -0.40
CA LEU A 106 6.78 -3.13 -0.54
C LEU A 106 6.92 -2.74 -2.01
N VAL A 107 5.87 -2.15 -2.55
CA VAL A 107 5.92 -1.53 -3.87
C VAL A 107 6.44 -0.10 -3.71
N PRO A 108 7.56 0.28 -4.36
CA PRO A 108 8.06 1.64 -4.33
C PRO A 108 6.99 2.63 -4.81
N ARG A 109 6.77 3.67 -4.03
CA ARG A 109 5.77 4.70 -4.35
C ARG A 109 6.46 6.00 -4.72
N ALA A 110 5.90 6.70 -5.67
CA ALA A 110 6.31 8.05 -5.97
C ALA A 110 6.06 8.97 -4.76
N THR A 111 6.90 9.98 -4.62
CA THR A 111 6.83 10.92 -3.50
C THR A 111 6.72 12.37 -3.99
N ILE A 112 6.14 13.22 -3.15
CA ILE A 112 6.13 14.67 -3.27
C ILE A 112 6.79 15.23 -2.02
N ASN A 113 7.96 15.85 -2.15
CA ASN A 113 8.78 16.32 -1.02
C ASN A 113 9.01 15.21 0.02
N GLY A 114 9.42 14.01 -0.43
CA GLY A 114 9.67 12.85 0.42
C GLY A 114 8.42 12.17 1.00
N ARG A 115 7.21 12.69 0.73
CA ARG A 115 5.95 12.13 1.22
C ARG A 115 5.31 11.24 0.16
N PRO A 116 4.98 9.98 0.48
CA PRO A 116 4.34 9.09 -0.48
C PRO A 116 2.93 9.60 -0.84
N PHE A 117 2.55 9.38 -2.09
CA PHE A 117 1.19 9.64 -2.52
C PHE A 117 0.61 8.47 -3.29
N ASP A 118 -0.70 8.38 -3.34
CA ASP A 118 -1.45 7.49 -4.22
C ASP A 118 -2.47 8.29 -5.05
N MET A 119 -2.90 7.70 -6.15
CA MET A 119 -4.01 8.22 -6.95
C MET A 119 -5.24 7.36 -6.70
N ARG A 120 -6.36 8.00 -6.42
CA ARG A 120 -7.66 7.35 -6.40
C ARG A 120 -8.38 7.66 -7.70
N VAL A 121 -8.66 6.61 -8.45
CA VAL A 121 -9.50 6.66 -9.64
C VAL A 121 -10.87 6.10 -9.27
N ILE A 122 -11.92 6.86 -9.51
CA ILE A 122 -13.30 6.43 -9.28
C ILE A 122 -13.89 6.02 -10.62
N VAL A 123 -14.29 4.77 -10.70
CA VAL A 123 -14.89 4.19 -11.91
C VAL A 123 -16.33 3.81 -11.59
N GLN A 124 -17.24 4.27 -12.39
CA GLN A 124 -18.68 4.06 -12.21
C GLN A 124 -19.35 3.68 -13.53
N ARG A 125 -20.50 3.05 -13.46
CA ARG A 125 -21.38 2.82 -14.61
C ARG A 125 -22.82 3.17 -14.26
N LYS A 126 -23.58 3.62 -15.23
CA LYS A 126 -25.04 3.79 -15.09
C LYS A 126 -25.69 2.43 -14.84
N ARG A 127 -26.79 2.44 -14.11
CA ARG A 127 -27.64 1.25 -13.97
C ARG A 127 -28.02 0.72 -15.36
N ASN A 128 -27.94 -0.57 -15.56
CA ASN A 128 -28.20 -1.27 -16.82
C ASN A 128 -27.22 -0.95 -17.99
N SER A 129 -26.12 -0.25 -17.74
CA SER A 129 -25.04 -0.06 -18.73
C SER A 129 -23.92 -1.06 -18.50
N ARG A 130 -23.29 -1.56 -19.57
CA ARG A 130 -22.07 -2.36 -19.53
C ARG A 130 -20.81 -1.47 -19.52
N ASN A 131 -20.92 -0.19 -19.83
CA ASN A 131 -19.80 0.72 -20.02
C ASN A 131 -19.40 1.37 -18.69
N TRP A 132 -18.21 1.06 -18.21
CA TRP A 132 -17.57 1.71 -17.08
C TRP A 132 -16.91 3.01 -17.52
N LYS A 133 -17.02 4.05 -16.70
CA LYS A 133 -16.42 5.36 -16.96
C LYS A 133 -15.63 5.83 -15.76
N VAL A 134 -14.48 6.44 -15.98
CA VAL A 134 -13.75 7.17 -14.95
C VAL A 134 -14.48 8.47 -14.67
N THR A 135 -15.02 8.61 -13.46
CA THR A 135 -15.83 9.76 -13.06
C THR A 135 -15.06 10.76 -12.20
N ALA A 136 -13.98 10.33 -11.54
CA ALA A 136 -13.11 11.24 -10.81
C ALA A 136 -11.71 10.65 -10.63
N LYS A 137 -10.71 11.53 -10.53
CA LYS A 137 -9.30 11.20 -10.21
C LYS A 137 -8.79 12.21 -9.18
N ILE A 138 -8.18 11.74 -8.09
CA ILE A 138 -7.60 12.58 -7.05
C ILE A 138 -6.32 11.97 -6.50
N ALA A 139 -5.30 12.78 -6.25
CA ALA A 139 -4.08 12.37 -5.58
C ALA A 139 -4.20 12.64 -4.06
N LYS A 140 -3.82 11.65 -3.26
CA LYS A 140 -3.74 11.75 -1.80
C LYS A 140 -2.29 11.68 -1.38
N VAL A 141 -1.78 12.78 -0.82
CA VAL A 141 -0.40 12.91 -0.34
C VAL A 141 -0.39 12.68 1.16
N ALA A 142 0.45 11.77 1.64
CA ALA A 142 0.60 11.50 3.06
C ALA A 142 1.07 12.73 3.84
N GLY A 143 0.78 12.79 5.12
CA GLY A 143 1.39 13.75 6.04
C GLY A 143 2.88 13.46 6.22
N LYS A 144 3.60 14.40 6.81
CA LYS A 144 5.03 14.27 7.06
C LYS A 144 5.30 13.07 7.99
N GLY A 145 6.20 12.19 7.59
CA GLY A 145 6.59 11.01 8.35
C GLY A 145 5.64 9.82 8.26
N TYR A 146 4.48 9.93 7.60
CA TYR A 146 3.52 8.82 7.50
C TYR A 146 3.79 7.94 6.28
N ILE A 147 3.63 6.62 6.47
CA ILE A 147 3.70 5.63 5.39
C ILE A 147 2.37 5.45 4.64
N VAL A 148 1.26 5.90 5.20
CA VAL A 148 -0.08 5.79 4.59
C VAL A 148 -0.58 7.15 4.13
N SER A 149 -1.24 7.18 2.98
CA SER A 149 -1.79 8.39 2.36
C SER A 149 -3.25 8.70 2.76
N ASN A 150 -3.79 7.99 3.76
CA ASN A 150 -5.13 8.28 4.26
C ASN A 150 -5.17 9.67 4.91
N ILE A 151 -5.99 10.57 4.38
CA ILE A 151 -6.00 11.99 4.73
C ILE A 151 -6.29 12.22 6.22
N THR A 152 -7.32 11.58 6.74
CA THR A 152 -7.72 11.73 8.15
C THR A 152 -6.62 11.23 9.09
N ARG A 153 -6.04 10.05 8.79
CA ARG A 153 -5.04 9.41 9.65
C ARG A 153 -3.68 10.10 9.59
N SER A 154 -3.21 10.42 8.39
CA SER A 154 -1.87 10.97 8.20
C SER A 154 -1.80 12.48 8.23
N LYS A 155 -2.91 13.18 8.44
CA LYS A 155 -2.99 14.64 8.27
C LYS A 155 -2.45 15.07 6.89
N GLY A 156 -2.71 14.23 5.89
CA GLY A 156 -2.28 14.44 4.52
C GLY A 156 -3.13 15.47 3.79
N LYS A 157 -2.91 15.62 2.49
CA LYS A 157 -3.66 16.56 1.66
C LYS A 157 -4.09 15.94 0.33
N LEU A 158 -5.18 16.48 -0.19
CA LEU A 158 -5.64 16.20 -1.55
C LEU A 158 -4.95 17.11 -2.54
N MET A 159 -4.68 16.61 -3.72
CA MET A 159 -4.17 17.39 -4.86
C MET A 159 -4.83 16.91 -6.14
N MET A 160 -4.97 17.83 -7.10
CA MET A 160 -5.32 17.45 -8.47
C MET A 160 -4.20 16.58 -9.06
N VAL A 161 -4.57 15.51 -9.78
CA VAL A 161 -3.59 14.54 -10.31
C VAL A 161 -2.50 15.21 -11.16
N PRO A 162 -2.79 16.11 -12.11
CA PRO A 162 -1.73 16.78 -12.89
C PRO A 162 -0.72 17.54 -12.01
N ALA A 163 -1.21 18.22 -10.98
CA ALA A 163 -0.35 18.96 -10.05
C ALA A 163 0.53 18.01 -9.20
N ALA A 164 -0.03 16.87 -8.75
CA ALA A 164 0.70 15.86 -8.01
C ALA A 164 1.81 15.24 -8.87
N LEU A 165 1.52 14.87 -10.10
CA LEU A 165 2.50 14.30 -11.04
C LEU A 165 3.65 15.28 -11.32
N ARG A 166 3.35 16.54 -11.62
CA ARG A 166 4.40 17.57 -11.86
C ARG A 166 5.33 17.78 -10.66
N LYS A 167 4.81 17.64 -9.42
CA LYS A 167 5.59 17.83 -8.18
C LYS A 167 6.26 16.55 -7.66
N SER A 168 6.01 15.42 -8.30
CA SER A 168 6.46 14.12 -7.83
C SER A 168 7.81 13.72 -8.41
N THR A 169 8.40 12.67 -7.82
CA THR A 169 9.60 12.01 -8.33
C THR A 169 9.43 11.36 -9.70
N LEU A 170 8.18 11.26 -10.21
CA LEU A 170 7.88 10.76 -11.56
C LEU A 170 8.09 11.81 -12.67
N ARG A 171 8.44 13.04 -12.34
CA ARG A 171 8.51 14.19 -13.25
C ARG A 171 9.32 13.97 -14.52
N LYS A 172 10.27 13.04 -14.57
CA LYS A 172 11.23 12.91 -15.67
C LYS A 172 10.94 11.81 -16.70
N LYS A 173 10.04 10.87 -16.49
CA LYS A 173 9.97 9.69 -17.40
C LYS A 173 8.62 9.29 -17.99
N SER A 174 7.47 9.80 -17.53
CA SER A 174 6.22 9.21 -18.03
C SER A 174 4.94 10.05 -17.96
N ILE A 175 5.01 11.35 -17.77
CA ILE A 175 3.80 12.20 -17.74
C ILE A 175 3.02 12.08 -19.05
N ILE A 176 3.72 12.01 -20.18
CA ILE A 176 3.10 11.89 -21.51
C ILE A 176 2.47 10.51 -21.69
N LYS A 177 3.16 9.44 -21.28
CA LYS A 177 2.66 8.07 -21.44
C LYS A 177 1.48 7.77 -20.51
N MET A 178 1.53 8.20 -19.25
CA MET A 178 0.42 8.02 -18.31
C MET A 178 -0.83 8.87 -18.64
N GLN A 179 -0.68 9.99 -19.33
CA GLN A 179 -1.83 10.78 -19.78
C GLN A 179 -2.55 10.11 -20.95
N SER A 180 -1.83 9.48 -21.86
CA SER A 180 -2.41 8.77 -23.00
C SER A 180 -3.08 7.44 -22.63
N GLU A 181 -2.62 6.76 -21.58
CA GLU A 181 -3.20 5.47 -21.12
C GLU A 181 -4.41 5.67 -20.19
N ILE A 182 -4.71 6.89 -19.77
CA ILE A 182 -5.82 7.22 -18.85
C ILE A 182 -6.88 8.10 -19.52
N SER A 183 -6.69 8.44 -20.79
CA SER A 183 -7.71 9.09 -21.64
C SER A 183 -8.61 8.06 -22.29
#